data_01933b2b04a2953119478f1fb1e7e619
#
_entry.id   01933b2b04a2953119478f1fb1e7e619
#
_cell.length_a   1.000
_cell.length_b   1.000
_cell.length_c   1.000
_cell.angle_alpha   90.00
_cell.angle_beta   90.00
_cell.angle_gamma   90.00
#
_symmetry.space_group_name_H-M   'P 1'
#
loop_
_entity.id
_entity.type
_entity.pdbx_description
1 polymer ?
#
loop_
_entity_poly.entity_id
_entity_poly.type
_entity_poly.pdbx_seq_one_letter_code
_entity_poly.pdbx_strand_id
1 'polypeptide(L)'
;STKDIHHRTFPALQTLAVKMWTGTATSLPYNEFNRMRETLSEAPGVNQMGRIGNAPGLVYEQANVAPKSRTPHREIGYGYRVTFDVEGAAETPGTELFRSPDAVFYLSDPIRGMLGFARDGYLNTFSYNIQPGQRLNIGIEGDNKATRLFINGKLVEELNIQQRFFDKEGKTKMNYVRTLVFPLEQAGEFKSKISNLKVYKK
;
A
#
# COMPACT_ATOMS: atom_id res chain seq x y z
N SER A 1 -10.69 -0.10 -5.92
CA SER A 1 -11.48 -0.28 -4.69
C SER A 1 -12.30 0.98 -4.40
N THR A 2 -13.28 0.86 -3.52
CA THR A 2 -14.08 2.01 -3.04
C THR A 2 -13.18 3.12 -2.49
N LYS A 3 -12.06 2.77 -1.86
CA LYS A 3 -11.07 3.73 -1.33
C LYS A 3 -10.33 4.49 -2.43
N ASP A 4 -9.99 3.85 -3.54
CA ASP A 4 -9.36 4.53 -4.68
C ASP A 4 -10.33 5.56 -5.29
N ILE A 5 -11.61 5.22 -5.35
CA ILE A 5 -12.65 6.14 -5.81
C ILE A 5 -12.72 7.33 -4.86
N HIS A 6 -12.81 7.10 -3.56
CA HIS A 6 -12.82 8.17 -2.56
C HIS A 6 -11.59 9.04 -2.65
N HIS A 7 -10.40 8.47 -2.66
CA HIS A 7 -9.14 9.22 -2.74
C HIS A 7 -9.04 10.12 -3.98
N ARG A 8 -9.62 9.70 -5.10
CA ARG A 8 -9.65 10.50 -6.34
C ARG A 8 -10.79 11.51 -6.38
N THR A 9 -11.92 11.19 -5.79
CA THR A 9 -13.15 11.97 -5.91
C THR A 9 -13.29 13.03 -4.84
N PHE A 10 -12.90 12.75 -3.58
CA PHE A 10 -13.06 13.67 -2.47
C PHE A 10 -12.38 15.04 -2.68
N PRO A 11 -11.13 15.13 -3.18
CA PRO A 11 -10.53 16.43 -3.43
C PRO A 11 -11.33 17.30 -4.38
N ALA A 12 -11.89 16.70 -5.44
CA ALA A 12 -12.72 17.39 -6.40
C ALA A 12 -14.06 17.82 -5.81
N LEU A 13 -14.71 16.95 -5.03
CA LEU A 13 -15.96 17.25 -4.34
C LEU A 13 -15.81 18.37 -3.31
N GLN A 14 -14.73 18.37 -2.53
CA GLN A 14 -14.45 19.43 -1.56
C GLN A 14 -14.22 20.78 -2.25
N THR A 15 -13.48 20.79 -3.38
CA THR A 15 -13.30 21.99 -4.20
C THR A 15 -14.64 22.48 -4.77
N LEU A 16 -15.46 21.57 -5.26
CA LEU A 16 -16.78 21.89 -5.78
C LEU A 16 -17.67 22.45 -4.67
N ALA A 17 -17.70 21.84 -3.48
CA ALA A 17 -18.49 22.30 -2.36
C ALA A 17 -18.12 23.75 -1.95
N VAL A 18 -16.82 24.06 -1.86
CA VAL A 18 -16.38 25.44 -1.59
C VAL A 18 -16.88 26.41 -2.66
N LYS A 19 -16.74 26.06 -3.94
CA LYS A 19 -17.20 26.90 -5.04
C LYS A 19 -18.72 27.08 -5.08
N MET A 20 -19.46 26.05 -4.74
CA MET A 20 -20.93 26.13 -4.64
C MET A 20 -21.37 27.04 -3.50
N TRP A 21 -20.65 27.04 -2.39
CA TRP A 21 -20.98 27.84 -1.20
C TRP A 21 -20.53 29.30 -1.29
N THR A 22 -19.35 29.53 -1.90
CA THR A 22 -18.74 30.86 -2.01
C THR A 22 -18.89 31.51 -3.37
N GLY A 23 -19.45 30.83 -4.36
CA GLY A 23 -19.46 31.29 -5.74
C GLY A 23 -18.08 31.27 -6.39
N THR A 24 -17.93 32.04 -7.46
CA THR A 24 -16.65 32.17 -8.20
C THR A 24 -15.64 33.09 -7.52
N ALA A 25 -16.07 33.80 -6.48
CA ALA A 25 -15.29 34.82 -5.77
C ALA A 25 -14.55 34.30 -4.55
N THR A 26 -14.07 33.05 -4.55
CA THR A 26 -13.23 32.59 -3.44
C THR A 26 -11.87 33.27 -3.49
N SER A 27 -11.53 33.96 -2.42
CA SER A 27 -10.20 34.56 -2.22
C SER A 27 -9.16 33.59 -1.67
N LEU A 28 -9.57 32.33 -1.39
CA LEU A 28 -8.70 31.32 -0.82
C LEU A 28 -7.77 30.73 -1.91
N PRO A 29 -6.44 30.93 -1.83
CA PRO A 29 -5.50 30.33 -2.75
C PRO A 29 -5.57 28.79 -2.71
N TYR A 30 -5.34 28.14 -3.85
CA TYR A 30 -5.43 26.68 -3.95
C TYR A 30 -4.50 25.92 -2.97
N ASN A 31 -3.28 26.40 -2.79
CA ASN A 31 -2.31 25.82 -1.85
C ASN A 31 -2.79 25.89 -0.39
N GLU A 32 -3.42 26.99 0.00
CA GLU A 32 -4.00 27.15 1.33
C GLU A 32 -5.23 26.27 1.51
N PHE A 33 -6.11 26.25 0.52
CA PHE A 33 -7.24 25.32 0.48
C PHE A 33 -6.78 23.87 0.60
N ASN A 34 -5.75 23.46 -0.13
CA ASN A 34 -5.23 22.10 -0.09
C ASN A 34 -4.66 21.74 1.29
N ARG A 35 -3.96 22.67 1.94
CA ARG A 35 -3.47 22.49 3.31
C ARG A 35 -4.61 22.35 4.32
N MET A 36 -5.64 23.20 4.21
CA MET A 36 -6.83 23.10 5.05
C MET A 36 -7.56 21.79 4.85
N ARG A 37 -7.70 21.35 3.62
CA ARG A 37 -8.35 20.09 3.25
C ARG A 37 -7.67 18.87 3.91
N GLU A 38 -6.36 18.89 4.07
CA GLU A 38 -5.61 17.81 4.71
C GLU A 38 -5.89 17.69 6.21
N THR A 39 -6.31 18.78 6.84
CA THR A 39 -6.70 18.81 8.27
C THR A 39 -8.17 18.49 8.51
N LEU A 40 -9.01 18.56 7.48
CA LEU A 40 -10.41 18.24 7.58
C LEU A 40 -10.63 16.72 7.51
N SER A 41 -11.50 16.23 8.39
CA SER A 41 -11.93 14.84 8.30
C SER A 41 -12.70 14.59 6.98
N GLU A 42 -12.56 13.42 6.42
CA GLU A 42 -13.42 12.97 5.32
C GLU A 42 -14.87 12.92 5.80
N ALA A 43 -15.83 12.79 4.87
CA ALA A 43 -17.24 12.84 5.15
C ALA A 43 -17.67 12.00 6.37
N PRO A 44 -18.66 12.46 7.17
CA PRO A 44 -19.21 11.69 8.27
C PRO A 44 -19.64 10.27 7.82
N GLY A 45 -19.30 9.25 8.61
CA GLY A 45 -19.61 7.86 8.31
C GLY A 45 -18.58 7.14 7.44
N VAL A 46 -17.61 7.83 6.84
CA VAL A 46 -16.45 7.16 6.23
C VAL A 46 -15.53 6.71 7.37
N ASN A 47 -15.34 5.41 7.48
CA ASN A 47 -14.48 4.85 8.50
C ASN A 47 -13.03 5.22 8.22
N GLN A 48 -12.50 6.13 9.01
CA GLN A 48 -11.10 6.55 8.96
C GLN A 48 -10.24 5.86 10.01
N MET A 49 -10.81 4.97 10.80
CA MET A 49 -10.07 4.24 11.83
C MET A 49 -8.92 3.45 11.18
N GLY A 50 -7.72 3.70 11.67
CA GLY A 50 -6.51 3.09 11.16
C GLY A 50 -5.94 3.71 9.89
N ARG A 51 -6.48 4.79 9.36
CA ARG A 51 -5.82 5.53 8.28
C ARG A 51 -4.63 6.32 8.81
N ILE A 52 -3.56 6.25 8.08
CA ILE A 52 -2.39 7.08 8.29
C ILE A 52 -2.64 8.43 7.63
N GLY A 53 -2.36 9.52 8.33
CA GLY A 53 -2.48 10.88 7.80
C GLY A 53 -1.66 11.11 6.52
N ASN A 54 -1.98 12.17 5.80
CA ASN A 54 -1.34 12.49 4.52
C ASN A 54 -0.05 13.31 4.65
N ALA A 55 0.33 13.75 5.85
CA ALA A 55 1.56 14.51 6.06
C ALA A 55 2.79 13.65 5.70
N PRO A 56 3.71 14.15 4.87
CA PRO A 56 4.95 13.44 4.57
C PRO A 56 5.79 13.16 5.81
N GLY A 57 6.50 12.05 5.81
CA GLY A 57 7.41 11.68 6.89
C GLY A 57 7.16 10.29 7.47
N LEU A 58 7.83 9.99 8.57
CA LEU A 58 7.63 8.76 9.34
C LEU A 58 6.28 8.83 10.05
N VAL A 59 5.39 7.90 9.77
CA VAL A 59 4.03 7.85 10.29
C VAL A 59 3.77 6.69 11.24
N TYR A 60 4.59 5.64 11.14
CA TYR A 60 4.55 4.50 12.06
C TYR A 60 5.89 3.78 12.10
N GLU A 61 6.26 3.29 13.28
CA GLU A 61 7.40 2.40 13.45
C GLU A 61 7.13 1.34 14.51
N GLN A 62 7.76 0.18 14.34
CA GLN A 62 7.69 -0.93 15.28
C GLN A 62 9.03 -1.69 15.29
N ALA A 63 9.63 -1.81 16.45
CA ALA A 63 10.96 -2.43 16.59
C ALA A 63 10.96 -3.92 16.22
N ASN A 64 9.93 -4.67 16.63
CA ASN A 64 9.78 -6.10 16.33
C ASN A 64 8.33 -6.39 15.95
N VAL A 65 8.12 -7.09 14.86
CA VAL A 65 6.79 -7.52 14.41
C VAL A 65 6.58 -8.96 14.84
N ALA A 66 5.71 -9.17 15.81
CA ALA A 66 5.34 -10.52 16.24
C ALA A 66 4.29 -11.11 15.28
N PRO A 67 4.37 -12.43 14.98
CA PRO A 67 3.30 -13.10 14.26
C PRO A 67 1.93 -12.87 14.92
N LYS A 68 0.89 -12.73 14.11
CA LYS A 68 -0.51 -12.49 14.53
C LYS A 68 -0.76 -11.17 15.28
N SER A 69 0.26 -10.31 15.43
CA SER A 69 0.09 -9.01 16.08
C SER A 69 -0.77 -8.08 15.22
N ARG A 70 -1.37 -7.08 15.89
CA ARG A 70 -2.14 -6.02 15.22
C ARG A 70 -1.42 -4.70 15.36
N THR A 71 -1.54 -3.86 14.35
CA THR A 71 -1.11 -2.47 14.42
C THR A 71 -2.34 -1.54 14.56
N PRO A 72 -2.15 -0.29 14.99
CA PRO A 72 -3.24 0.70 15.05
C PRO A 72 -3.71 1.16 13.65
N HIS A 73 -2.99 0.77 12.61
CA HIS A 73 -3.23 1.23 11.25
C HIS A 73 -3.76 0.08 10.39
N ARG A 74 -4.74 0.37 9.55
CA ARG A 74 -5.30 -0.61 8.64
C ARG A 74 -4.41 -0.83 7.43
N GLU A 75 -3.92 0.26 6.85
CA GLU A 75 -3.13 0.27 5.62
C GLU A 75 -2.51 1.63 5.40
N ILE A 76 -1.52 1.72 4.50
CA ILE A 76 -1.05 2.99 3.95
C ILE A 76 -1.35 3.04 2.45
N GLY A 77 -1.99 4.14 2.02
CA GLY A 77 -2.30 4.40 0.60
C GLY A 77 -1.13 5.02 -0.15
N TYR A 78 -1.34 5.29 -1.42
CA TYR A 78 -0.31 5.69 -2.38
C TYR A 78 0.55 6.87 -1.95
N GLY A 79 1.79 6.87 -2.49
CA GLY A 79 2.85 7.76 -2.09
C GLY A 79 3.43 7.33 -0.74
N TYR A 80 3.82 6.05 -0.61
CA TYR A 80 4.41 5.52 0.61
C TYR A 80 5.74 4.81 0.37
N ARG A 81 6.48 4.63 1.46
CA ARG A 81 7.60 3.69 1.59
C ARG A 81 7.46 2.92 2.89
N VAL A 82 7.51 1.60 2.81
CA VAL A 82 7.58 0.69 3.97
C VAL A 82 8.91 -0.01 3.94
N THR A 83 9.64 -0.01 5.05
CA THR A 83 10.92 -0.74 5.19
C THR A 83 10.88 -1.63 6.41
N PHE A 84 11.52 -2.78 6.35
CA PHE A 84 11.69 -3.69 7.48
C PHE A 84 12.89 -4.59 7.26
N ASP A 85 13.47 -5.07 8.37
CA ASP A 85 14.54 -6.05 8.33
C ASP A 85 13.96 -7.45 8.48
N VAL A 86 14.53 -8.39 7.71
CA VAL A 86 14.15 -9.80 7.72
C VAL A 86 15.39 -10.65 8.01
N GLU A 87 15.24 -11.56 8.97
CA GLU A 87 16.08 -12.75 9.07
C GLU A 87 15.22 -13.93 8.60
N GLY A 88 15.50 -14.41 7.39
CA GLY A 88 14.66 -15.36 6.65
C GLY A 88 14.63 -16.72 7.33
N ALA A 89 13.44 -17.33 7.33
CA ALA A 89 13.22 -18.74 7.67
C ALA A 89 12.60 -19.48 6.47
N ALA A 90 12.51 -20.81 6.56
CA ALA A 90 11.80 -21.60 5.58
C ALA A 90 10.28 -21.36 5.72
N GLU A 91 9.77 -20.43 4.94
CA GLU A 91 8.35 -20.13 4.89
C GLU A 91 7.61 -21.10 3.97
N THR A 92 6.36 -21.35 4.27
CA THR A 92 5.47 -22.13 3.40
C THR A 92 4.78 -21.23 2.38
N PRO A 93 4.44 -21.72 1.18
CA PRO A 93 3.64 -20.96 0.23
C PRO A 93 2.34 -20.44 0.88
N GLY A 94 2.02 -19.17 0.65
CA GLY A 94 0.90 -18.49 1.26
C GLY A 94 1.22 -17.78 2.59
N THR A 95 2.50 -17.75 3.04
CA THR A 95 2.89 -17.03 4.26
C THR A 95 2.75 -15.53 4.07
N GLU A 96 1.86 -14.94 4.85
CA GLU A 96 1.57 -13.50 4.87
C GLU A 96 2.50 -12.77 5.83
N LEU A 97 2.96 -11.58 5.44
CA LEU A 97 3.56 -10.64 6.38
C LEU A 97 2.48 -9.79 7.05
N PHE A 98 1.67 -9.13 6.23
CA PHE A 98 0.56 -8.31 6.69
C PHE A 98 -0.67 -8.49 5.80
N ARG A 99 -1.83 -8.31 6.43
CA ARG A 99 -3.12 -8.27 5.73
C ARG A 99 -3.97 -7.08 6.17
N SER A 100 -4.82 -6.63 5.26
CA SER A 100 -5.98 -5.77 5.46
C SER A 100 -7.17 -6.38 4.70
N PRO A 101 -8.40 -5.86 4.83
CA PRO A 101 -9.54 -6.39 4.07
C PRO A 101 -9.36 -6.38 2.55
N ASP A 102 -8.57 -5.47 2.01
CA ASP A 102 -8.45 -5.25 0.56
C ASP A 102 -7.11 -5.73 -0.01
N ALA A 103 -6.12 -6.02 0.84
CA ALA A 103 -4.78 -6.40 0.38
C ALA A 103 -4.08 -7.35 1.36
N VAL A 104 -3.16 -8.13 0.80
CA VAL A 104 -2.24 -9.01 1.54
C VAL A 104 -0.84 -8.81 0.97
N PHE A 105 0.16 -8.68 1.83
CA PHE A 105 1.56 -8.75 1.44
C PHE A 105 2.16 -10.06 1.93
N TYR A 106 2.77 -10.83 1.02
CA TYR A 106 3.32 -12.16 1.28
C TYR A 106 4.83 -12.12 1.41
N LEU A 107 5.36 -12.82 2.42
CA LEU A 107 6.78 -13.23 2.47
C LEU A 107 7.04 -14.39 1.49
N SER A 108 6.02 -15.23 1.28
CA SER A 108 6.03 -16.35 0.36
C SER A 108 4.63 -16.45 -0.27
N ASP A 109 4.48 -16.06 -1.52
CA ASP A 109 3.18 -16.09 -2.20
C ASP A 109 2.66 -17.53 -2.38
N PRO A 110 1.33 -17.74 -2.52
CA PRO A 110 0.75 -19.07 -2.53
C PRO A 110 1.04 -19.89 -3.80
N ILE A 111 1.56 -19.28 -4.88
CA ILE A 111 1.76 -19.95 -6.17
C ILE A 111 3.24 -20.23 -6.43
N ARG A 112 4.12 -19.25 -6.22
CA ARG A 112 5.54 -19.33 -6.59
C ARG A 112 6.47 -19.38 -5.37
N GLY A 113 5.96 -19.12 -4.16
CA GLY A 113 6.79 -19.04 -2.96
C GLY A 113 7.75 -17.85 -2.93
N MET A 114 7.44 -16.78 -3.65
CA MET A 114 8.25 -15.57 -3.76
C MET A 114 7.59 -14.41 -3.00
N LEU A 115 8.32 -13.31 -2.79
CA LEU A 115 7.72 -12.07 -2.31
C LEU A 115 6.60 -11.64 -3.26
N GLY A 116 5.47 -11.23 -2.70
CA GLY A 116 4.34 -10.84 -3.53
C GLY A 116 3.25 -10.13 -2.75
N PHE A 117 2.20 -9.77 -3.45
CA PHE A 117 1.01 -9.21 -2.85
C PHE A 117 -0.25 -9.58 -3.61
N ALA A 118 -1.35 -9.68 -2.90
CA ALA A 118 -2.67 -9.75 -3.50
C ALA A 118 -3.43 -8.46 -3.21
N ARG A 119 -4.17 -7.99 -4.21
CA ARG A 119 -5.07 -6.86 -4.09
C ARG A 119 -6.31 -7.11 -4.94
N ASP A 120 -7.49 -6.88 -4.37
CA ASP A 120 -8.77 -7.08 -5.07
C ASP A 120 -8.87 -8.49 -5.73
N GLY A 121 -8.28 -9.52 -5.11
CA GLY A 121 -8.24 -10.89 -5.62
C GLY A 121 -7.15 -11.17 -6.68
N TYR A 122 -6.34 -10.19 -7.06
CA TYR A 122 -5.26 -10.36 -8.05
C TYR A 122 -3.90 -10.50 -7.37
N LEU A 123 -3.24 -11.65 -7.59
CA LEU A 123 -1.89 -11.90 -7.13
C LEU A 123 -0.86 -11.25 -8.05
N ASN A 124 0.09 -10.55 -7.44
CA ASN A 124 1.26 -9.97 -8.10
C ASN A 124 2.51 -10.46 -7.38
N THR A 125 3.44 -11.04 -8.11
CA THR A 125 4.64 -11.67 -7.57
C THR A 125 5.87 -10.93 -8.06
N PHE A 126 6.80 -10.63 -7.13
CA PHE A 126 8.15 -10.20 -7.45
C PHE A 126 9.02 -11.40 -7.78
N SER A 127 10.07 -11.19 -8.60
CA SER A 127 11.04 -12.24 -8.94
C SER A 127 12.12 -12.38 -7.84
N TYR A 128 11.69 -12.38 -6.58
CA TYR A 128 12.60 -12.45 -5.42
C TYR A 128 12.08 -13.43 -4.36
N ASN A 129 12.96 -14.34 -3.93
CA ASN A 129 12.69 -15.30 -2.87
C ASN A 129 13.67 -15.08 -1.70
N ILE A 130 13.15 -14.95 -0.49
CA ILE A 130 13.96 -14.87 0.74
C ILE A 130 14.43 -16.27 1.10
N GLN A 131 15.76 -16.45 1.17
CA GLN A 131 16.34 -17.73 1.57
C GLN A 131 16.43 -17.85 3.09
N PRO A 132 16.29 -19.07 3.65
CA PRO A 132 16.53 -19.30 5.07
C PRO A 132 17.94 -18.86 5.51
N GLY A 133 18.01 -18.15 6.65
CA GLY A 133 19.25 -17.58 7.18
C GLY A 133 19.71 -16.27 6.54
N GLN A 134 19.06 -15.83 5.48
CA GLN A 134 19.38 -14.59 4.80
C GLN A 134 18.93 -13.39 5.64
N ARG A 135 19.80 -12.38 5.79
CA ARG A 135 19.49 -11.12 6.46
C ARG A 135 19.41 -9.99 5.44
N LEU A 136 18.26 -9.34 5.39
CA LEU A 136 17.94 -8.34 4.38
C LEU A 136 17.21 -7.17 5.00
N ASN A 137 17.45 -5.98 4.44
CA ASN A 137 16.50 -4.87 4.55
C ASN A 137 15.62 -4.86 3.30
N ILE A 138 14.32 -4.99 3.50
CA ILE A 138 13.32 -4.95 2.43
C ILE A 138 12.64 -3.59 2.46
N GLY A 139 12.55 -2.97 1.28
CA GLY A 139 11.79 -1.74 1.05
C GLY A 139 10.69 -1.96 0.03
N ILE A 140 9.49 -1.51 0.33
CA ILE A 140 8.35 -1.50 -0.61
C ILE A 140 7.91 -0.06 -0.79
N GLU A 141 7.93 0.40 -2.03
CA GLU A 141 7.37 1.70 -2.39
C GLU A 141 6.15 1.50 -3.29
N GLY A 142 5.10 2.24 -3.02
CA GLY A 142 3.91 2.21 -3.84
C GLY A 142 3.40 3.60 -4.17
N ASP A 143 3.01 3.76 -5.42
CA ASP A 143 2.24 4.89 -5.90
C ASP A 143 1.04 4.40 -6.72
N ASN A 144 0.29 5.31 -7.33
CA ASN A 144 -0.88 4.96 -8.13
C ASN A 144 -0.54 4.35 -9.51
N LYS A 145 0.73 4.12 -9.81
CA LYS A 145 1.21 3.59 -11.10
C LYS A 145 1.99 2.30 -10.95
N ALA A 146 2.71 2.12 -9.83
CA ALA A 146 3.65 1.02 -9.65
C ALA A 146 3.80 0.61 -8.19
N THR A 147 4.30 -0.60 -8.00
CA THR A 147 4.85 -1.09 -6.73
C THR A 147 6.28 -1.53 -6.97
N ARG A 148 7.21 -1.05 -6.14
CA ARG A 148 8.65 -1.25 -6.27
C ARG A 148 9.21 -2.02 -5.10
N LEU A 149 10.08 -2.98 -5.39
CA LEU A 149 10.83 -3.75 -4.42
C LEU A 149 12.27 -3.26 -4.33
N PHE A 150 12.71 -2.97 -3.12
CA PHE A 150 14.09 -2.65 -2.80
C PHE A 150 14.66 -3.72 -1.86
N ILE A 151 15.89 -4.15 -2.11
CA ILE A 151 16.65 -5.05 -1.24
C ILE A 151 17.94 -4.34 -0.86
N ASN A 152 18.18 -4.17 0.44
CA ASN A 152 19.33 -3.46 0.98
C ASN A 152 19.52 -2.07 0.36
N GLY A 153 18.41 -1.36 0.18
CA GLY A 153 18.36 -0.01 -0.39
C GLY A 153 18.46 0.08 -1.92
N LYS A 154 18.69 -1.03 -2.63
CA LYS A 154 18.76 -1.06 -4.09
C LYS A 154 17.43 -1.47 -4.69
N LEU A 155 16.98 -0.76 -5.71
CA LEU A 155 15.81 -1.15 -6.51
C LEU A 155 16.11 -2.47 -7.23
N VAL A 156 15.29 -3.48 -6.98
CA VAL A 156 15.40 -4.81 -7.59
C VAL A 156 14.37 -5.01 -8.68
N GLU A 157 13.13 -4.58 -8.44
CA GLU A 157 12.05 -4.78 -9.40
C GLU A 157 10.98 -3.70 -9.27
N GLU A 158 10.39 -3.33 -10.41
CA GLU A 158 9.24 -2.46 -10.50
C GLU A 158 8.09 -3.15 -11.23
N LEU A 159 6.95 -3.31 -10.56
CA LEU A 159 5.72 -3.83 -11.13
C LEU A 159 4.85 -2.65 -11.59
N ASN A 160 5.07 -2.17 -12.81
CA ASN A 160 4.38 -1.03 -13.41
C ASN A 160 3.58 -1.38 -14.67
N ILE A 161 3.70 -2.61 -15.16
CA ILE A 161 3.07 -3.03 -16.40
C ILE A 161 1.62 -3.37 -16.13
N GLN A 162 0.74 -2.79 -16.93
CA GLN A 162 -0.65 -3.22 -17.00
C GLN A 162 -0.71 -4.65 -17.50
N GLN A 163 -1.38 -5.51 -16.75
CA GLN A 163 -1.71 -6.84 -17.27
C GLN A 163 -2.91 -6.72 -18.19
N ARG A 164 -2.76 -7.26 -19.39
CA ARG A 164 -3.81 -7.29 -20.40
C ARG A 164 -4.19 -8.73 -20.66
N PHE A 165 -5.47 -9.01 -20.60
CA PHE A 165 -6.04 -10.28 -20.99
C PHE A 165 -6.81 -10.09 -22.28
N PHE A 166 -6.58 -10.94 -23.26
CA PHE A 166 -7.23 -10.90 -24.56
C PHE A 166 -8.27 -12.01 -24.64
N ASP A 167 -9.36 -11.74 -25.32
CA ASP A 167 -10.32 -12.78 -25.73
C ASP A 167 -9.77 -13.57 -26.93
N LYS A 168 -10.57 -14.54 -27.39
CA LYS A 168 -10.20 -15.38 -28.55
C LYS A 168 -10.09 -14.60 -29.87
N GLU A 169 -10.68 -13.41 -29.93
CA GLU A 169 -10.66 -12.51 -31.08
C GLU A 169 -9.54 -11.48 -31.01
N GLY A 170 -8.69 -11.55 -29.98
CA GLY A 170 -7.55 -10.65 -29.79
C GLY A 170 -7.93 -9.28 -29.20
N LYS A 171 -9.18 -9.08 -28.74
CA LYS A 171 -9.61 -7.86 -28.07
C LYS A 171 -9.22 -7.88 -26.60
N THR A 172 -8.83 -6.73 -26.06
CA THR A 172 -8.52 -6.60 -24.64
C THR A 172 -9.77 -6.84 -23.80
N LYS A 173 -9.74 -7.88 -22.99
CA LYS A 173 -10.86 -8.25 -22.11
C LYS A 173 -10.74 -7.63 -20.72
N MET A 174 -9.52 -7.52 -20.20
CA MET A 174 -9.24 -6.93 -18.89
C MET A 174 -7.88 -6.23 -18.90
N ASN A 175 -7.78 -5.18 -18.10
CA ASN A 175 -6.59 -4.40 -17.95
C ASN A 175 -6.51 -3.86 -16.50
N TYR A 176 -5.42 -4.10 -15.78
CA TYR A 176 -5.21 -3.57 -14.44
C TYR A 176 -3.74 -3.22 -14.16
N VAL A 177 -3.54 -2.25 -13.27
CA VAL A 177 -2.20 -1.79 -12.86
C VAL A 177 -1.79 -2.52 -11.59
N ARG A 178 -0.53 -2.94 -11.53
CA ARG A 178 0.07 -3.63 -10.40
C ARG A 178 0.43 -2.64 -9.29
N THR A 179 -0.57 -2.16 -8.59
CA THR A 179 -0.39 -1.22 -7.47
C THR A 179 -0.84 -1.85 -6.17
N LEU A 180 -0.20 -1.46 -5.07
CA LEU A 180 -0.49 -1.94 -3.75
C LEU A 180 -0.80 -0.77 -2.81
N VAL A 181 -1.94 -0.83 -2.13
CA VAL A 181 -2.16 -0.16 -0.86
C VAL A 181 -1.58 -1.09 0.18
N PHE A 182 -0.50 -0.69 0.87
CA PHE A 182 0.24 -1.61 1.73
C PHE A 182 -0.58 -1.95 2.98
N PRO A 183 -0.88 -3.24 3.21
CA PRO A 183 -1.66 -3.66 4.37
C PRO A 183 -0.84 -3.56 5.65
N LEU A 184 -1.48 -3.16 6.75
CA LEU A 184 -0.82 -3.02 8.06
C LEU A 184 -1.68 -3.58 9.20
N GLU A 185 -2.94 -3.93 8.98
CA GLU A 185 -3.89 -4.20 10.07
C GLU A 185 -3.47 -5.37 10.95
N GLN A 186 -3.07 -6.47 10.34
CA GLN A 186 -2.72 -7.68 11.07
C GLN A 186 -1.52 -8.37 10.44
N ALA A 187 -0.53 -8.70 11.25
CA ALA A 187 0.58 -9.57 10.88
C ALA A 187 0.09 -11.01 10.71
N GLY A 188 0.62 -11.68 9.70
CA GLY A 188 0.36 -13.09 9.44
C GLY A 188 1.04 -14.03 10.43
N GLU A 189 1.00 -15.31 10.10
CA GLU A 189 1.73 -16.36 10.83
C GLU A 189 2.97 -16.74 10.02
N PHE A 190 4.14 -16.24 10.45
CA PHE A 190 5.42 -16.45 9.77
C PHE A 190 6.49 -16.91 10.78
N LYS A 191 7.55 -17.54 10.25
CA LYS A 191 8.69 -18.06 11.01
C LYS A 191 9.90 -17.12 10.98
N SER A 192 10.01 -16.30 9.94
CA SER A 192 11.07 -15.31 9.79
C SER A 192 11.01 -14.29 10.92
N LYS A 193 12.16 -13.77 11.32
CA LYS A 193 12.21 -12.66 12.27
C LYS A 193 12.10 -11.34 11.52
N ILE A 194 11.10 -10.56 11.89
CA ILE A 194 10.81 -9.26 11.28
C ILE A 194 11.07 -8.16 12.32
N SER A 195 11.87 -7.18 11.96
CA SER A 195 12.24 -6.07 12.85
C SER A 195 12.37 -4.74 12.09
N ASN A 196 12.52 -3.65 12.85
CA ASN A 196 12.73 -2.30 12.32
C ASN A 196 11.72 -1.89 11.23
N LEU A 197 10.45 -2.27 11.44
CA LEU A 197 9.38 -1.82 10.55
C LEU A 197 9.25 -0.30 10.65
N LYS A 198 9.33 0.37 9.50
CA LYS A 198 9.11 1.81 9.37
C LYS A 198 8.21 2.08 8.20
N VAL A 199 7.22 2.93 8.41
CA VAL A 199 6.23 3.32 7.41
C VAL A 199 6.31 4.82 7.20
N TYR A 200 6.58 5.21 5.97
CA TYR A 200 6.71 6.61 5.57
C TYR A 200 5.61 6.97 4.59
N LYS A 201 5.05 8.16 4.76
CA LYS A 201 4.26 8.85 3.76
C LYS A 201 5.20 9.73 2.93
N LYS A 202 5.06 9.71 1.61
CA LYS A 202 5.81 10.54 0.65
C LYS A 202 4.99 11.76 0.23
#